data_83aa616ebb48cd3b3f632b1dbfa2d09a
#
_entry.id   83aa616ebb48cd3b3f632b1dbfa2d09a
#
_cell.length_a   1.000
_cell.length_b   1.000
_cell.length_c   1.000
_cell.angle_alpha   90.00
_cell.angle_beta   90.00
_cell.angle_gamma   90.00
#
_symmetry.space_group_name_H-M   'P 1'
#
loop_
_entity.id
_entity.type
_entity.pdbx_description
1 polymer ?
#
loop_
_entity_poly.entity_id
_entity_poly.type
_entity_poly.pdbx_seq_one_letter_code
_entity_poly.pdbx_strand_id
1 'polypeptide(L)'
;KNYEKPFSGLKILVDAGNGAGGFFAEKVLHILGADTTGSQFLNPDGMFPNHIPNPENKEAMESICKAVLDNKSDLGIIFDTDVDRAAIVGKNGKPINKNALIAVISSIVLEEHPKTAIVTDSITSEGLAKFINELQGRHHRFKRGYKNVINEAIRLNSEGEECHLAIETSGHAALK
;
A
#
# COMPACT_ATOMS: atom_id res chain seq x y z
N LYS A 1 -6.12 23.39 1.45
CA LYS A 1 -5.55 22.19 0.77
C LYS A 1 -5.90 22.29 -0.71
N ASN A 2 -4.92 22.12 -1.61
CA ASN A 2 -5.19 22.04 -3.05
C ASN A 2 -5.63 20.59 -3.35
N TYR A 3 -6.92 20.38 -3.49
CA TYR A 3 -7.48 19.05 -3.78
C TYR A 3 -7.28 18.62 -5.23
N GLU A 4 -6.96 19.55 -6.14
CA GLU A 4 -6.69 19.22 -7.55
C GLU A 4 -5.29 18.62 -7.74
N LYS A 5 -4.32 19.09 -6.95
CA LYS A 5 -2.92 18.60 -6.99
C LYS A 5 -2.40 18.34 -5.57
N PRO A 6 -2.92 17.31 -4.89
CA PRO A 6 -2.61 17.05 -3.49
C PRO A 6 -1.14 16.68 -3.24
N PHE A 7 -0.41 16.24 -4.27
CA PHE A 7 1.00 15.84 -4.20
C PHE A 7 1.97 16.90 -4.72
N SER A 8 1.51 18.13 -4.93
CA SER A 8 2.40 19.23 -5.36
C SER A 8 3.53 19.45 -4.37
N GLY A 9 4.76 19.46 -4.88
CA GLY A 9 5.98 19.61 -4.09
C GLY A 9 6.55 18.30 -3.55
N LEU A 10 5.88 17.16 -3.77
CA LEU A 10 6.41 15.84 -3.44
C LEU A 10 7.04 15.18 -4.67
N LYS A 11 8.18 14.52 -4.46
CA LYS A 11 8.79 13.64 -5.44
C LYS A 11 8.52 12.20 -5.06
N ILE A 12 7.74 11.50 -5.91
CA ILE A 12 7.26 10.13 -5.66
C ILE A 12 7.65 9.25 -6.84
N LEU A 13 8.47 8.24 -6.59
CA LEU A 13 8.92 7.30 -7.62
C LEU A 13 8.04 6.07 -7.68
N VAL A 14 7.92 5.51 -8.86
CA VAL A 14 7.30 4.21 -9.12
C VAL A 14 8.37 3.26 -9.67
N ASP A 15 8.42 2.07 -9.12
CA ASP A 15 9.09 0.91 -9.71
C ASP A 15 8.02 -0.10 -10.13
N ALA A 16 7.81 -0.24 -11.42
CA ALA A 16 6.84 -1.19 -11.96
C ALA A 16 7.45 -2.56 -12.32
N GLY A 17 8.78 -2.70 -12.22
CA GLY A 17 9.49 -3.95 -12.56
C GLY A 17 9.15 -4.50 -13.94
N ASN A 18 8.77 -3.63 -14.89
CA ASN A 18 8.22 -4.01 -16.20
C ASN A 18 6.88 -4.77 -16.15
N GLY A 19 6.16 -4.70 -15.03
CA GLY A 19 4.77 -5.15 -14.90
C GLY A 19 3.76 -4.12 -15.38
N ALA A 20 2.48 -4.32 -15.06
CA ALA A 20 1.39 -3.46 -15.51
C ALA A 20 1.36 -2.07 -14.82
N GLY A 21 2.09 -1.88 -13.70
CA GLY A 21 2.00 -0.69 -12.83
C GLY A 21 2.61 0.60 -13.35
N GLY A 22 3.30 0.58 -14.51
CA GLY A 22 4.01 1.75 -15.03
C GLY A 22 3.14 2.98 -15.28
N PHE A 23 1.87 2.76 -15.62
CA PHE A 23 0.89 3.84 -15.84
C PHE A 23 0.69 4.72 -14.60
N PHE A 24 0.94 4.19 -13.42
CA PHE A 24 0.65 4.88 -12.15
C PHE A 24 1.50 6.15 -11.98
N ALA A 25 2.74 6.14 -12.48
CA ALA A 25 3.62 7.31 -12.44
C ALA A 25 3.01 8.50 -13.19
N GLU A 26 2.65 8.32 -14.47
CA GLU A 26 2.21 9.41 -15.32
C GLU A 26 0.71 9.69 -15.23
N LYS A 27 -0.12 8.61 -15.21
CA LYS A 27 -1.58 8.75 -15.28
C LYS A 27 -2.25 8.96 -13.92
N VAL A 28 -1.52 8.78 -12.81
CA VAL A 28 -2.05 9.00 -11.46
C VAL A 28 -1.21 10.03 -10.73
N LEU A 29 0.03 9.72 -10.37
CA LEU A 29 0.83 10.57 -9.50
C LEU A 29 1.16 11.93 -10.14
N HIS A 30 1.57 11.94 -11.40
CA HIS A 30 1.87 13.19 -12.11
C HIS A 30 0.63 14.09 -12.25
N ILE A 31 -0.53 13.51 -12.56
CA ILE A 31 -1.80 14.27 -12.65
C ILE A 31 -2.15 14.86 -11.28
N LEU A 32 -1.91 14.14 -10.19
CA LEU A 32 -2.12 14.61 -8.82
C LEU A 32 -1.03 15.58 -8.33
N GLY A 33 -0.06 15.92 -9.18
CA GLY A 33 0.93 16.98 -8.94
C GLY A 33 2.28 16.50 -8.41
N ALA A 34 2.54 15.19 -8.32
CA ALA A 34 3.84 14.69 -7.92
C ALA A 34 4.89 14.86 -9.02
N ASP A 35 6.14 15.10 -8.65
CA ASP A 35 7.30 14.88 -9.51
C ASP A 35 7.63 13.37 -9.52
N THR A 36 7.46 12.74 -10.68
CA THR A 36 7.71 11.30 -10.86
C THR A 36 9.05 11.01 -11.55
N THR A 37 9.90 12.04 -11.74
CA THR A 37 11.20 11.91 -12.39
C THR A 37 12.12 11.00 -11.60
N GLY A 38 12.59 9.93 -12.25
CA GLY A 38 13.38 8.87 -11.62
C GLY A 38 12.60 7.59 -11.35
N SER A 39 11.31 7.55 -11.70
CA SER A 39 10.56 6.29 -11.76
C SER A 39 11.19 5.35 -12.77
N GLN A 40 11.12 4.05 -12.53
CA GLN A 40 11.88 3.06 -13.29
C GLN A 40 11.05 1.86 -13.72
N PHE A 41 11.51 1.21 -14.82
CA PHE A 41 10.95 -0.02 -15.37
C PHE A 41 9.45 0.08 -15.68
N LEU A 42 9.01 1.25 -16.18
CA LEU A 42 7.60 1.58 -16.37
C LEU A 42 6.95 0.90 -17.57
N ASN A 43 7.74 0.51 -18.58
CA ASN A 43 7.21 -0.12 -19.77
C ASN A 43 6.99 -1.62 -19.54
N PRO A 44 5.77 -2.14 -19.74
CA PRO A 44 5.49 -3.57 -19.58
C PRO A 44 6.37 -4.44 -20.49
N ASP A 45 7.00 -5.45 -19.91
CA ASP A 45 7.77 -6.47 -20.61
C ASP A 45 7.63 -7.81 -19.87
N GLY A 46 6.98 -8.77 -20.47
CA GLY A 46 6.71 -10.08 -19.89
C GLY A 46 7.95 -10.94 -19.61
N MET A 47 9.14 -10.50 -20.04
CA MET A 47 10.42 -11.14 -19.70
C MET A 47 11.02 -10.61 -18.40
N PHE A 48 10.50 -9.48 -17.86
CA PHE A 48 10.97 -8.84 -16.63
C PHE A 48 12.49 -8.68 -16.53
N PRO A 49 13.13 -7.98 -17.49
CA PRO A 49 14.58 -8.02 -17.68
C PRO A 49 15.39 -7.37 -16.55
N ASN A 50 14.75 -6.57 -15.69
CA ASN A 50 15.42 -5.82 -14.63
C ASN A 50 15.37 -6.52 -13.27
N HIS A 51 14.20 -6.93 -12.86
CA HIS A 51 13.96 -7.77 -11.68
C HIS A 51 12.53 -8.36 -11.73
N ILE A 52 12.27 -9.39 -10.94
CA ILE A 52 10.93 -9.94 -10.79
C ILE A 52 10.04 -8.88 -10.13
N PRO A 53 8.91 -8.46 -10.73
CA PRO A 53 8.02 -7.48 -10.14
C PRO A 53 7.23 -8.09 -8.98
N ASN A 54 7.83 -8.04 -7.81
CA ASN A 54 7.26 -8.54 -6.57
C ASN A 54 7.84 -7.76 -5.38
N PRO A 55 7.02 -7.01 -4.62
CA PRO A 55 7.47 -6.27 -3.45
C PRO A 55 8.10 -7.11 -2.34
N GLU A 56 7.91 -8.43 -2.36
CA GLU A 56 8.55 -9.37 -1.42
C GLU A 56 9.90 -9.90 -1.93
N ASN A 57 10.26 -9.64 -3.19
CA ASN A 57 11.55 -9.99 -3.74
C ASN A 57 12.62 -9.00 -3.26
N LYS A 58 13.75 -9.52 -2.78
CA LYS A 58 14.82 -8.73 -2.21
C LYS A 58 15.45 -7.76 -3.23
N GLU A 59 15.73 -8.25 -4.45
CA GLU A 59 16.36 -7.45 -5.52
C GLU A 59 15.43 -6.32 -5.96
N ALA A 60 14.13 -6.61 -6.12
CA ALA A 60 13.13 -5.61 -6.44
C ALA A 60 13.04 -4.52 -5.37
N MET A 61 13.02 -4.90 -4.10
CA MET A 61 13.00 -3.95 -2.99
C MET A 61 14.29 -3.12 -2.91
N GLU A 62 15.46 -3.74 -3.09
CA GLU A 62 16.74 -3.03 -3.13
C GLU A 62 16.80 -2.02 -4.29
N SER A 63 16.22 -2.35 -5.44
CA SER A 63 16.11 -1.48 -6.60
C SER A 63 15.38 -0.17 -6.27
N ILE A 64 14.16 -0.24 -5.74
CA ILE A 64 13.39 0.97 -5.41
C ILE A 64 14.01 1.72 -4.21
N CYS A 65 14.58 1.03 -3.21
CA CYS A 65 15.28 1.68 -2.10
C CYS A 65 16.46 2.54 -2.61
N LYS A 66 17.24 1.99 -3.54
CA LYS A 66 18.34 2.70 -4.18
C LYS A 66 17.83 3.89 -5.01
N ALA A 67 16.79 3.70 -5.82
CA ALA A 67 16.22 4.76 -6.64
C ALA A 67 15.72 5.93 -5.78
N VAL A 68 15.06 5.66 -4.63
CA VAL A 68 14.62 6.68 -3.68
C VAL A 68 15.78 7.53 -3.17
N LEU A 69 16.90 6.91 -2.78
CA LEU A 69 18.08 7.60 -2.27
C LEU A 69 18.79 8.41 -3.37
N ASP A 70 19.03 7.79 -4.52
CA ASP A 70 19.75 8.41 -5.64
C ASP A 70 19.02 9.64 -6.18
N ASN A 71 17.69 9.58 -6.21
CA ASN A 71 16.85 10.68 -6.68
C ASN A 71 16.42 11.65 -5.58
N LYS A 72 16.80 11.41 -4.32
CA LYS A 72 16.37 12.22 -3.16
C LYS A 72 14.87 12.40 -3.09
N SER A 73 14.13 11.34 -3.38
CA SER A 73 12.66 11.39 -3.42
C SER A 73 12.06 11.24 -2.03
N ASP A 74 10.85 11.76 -1.86
CA ASP A 74 10.11 11.70 -0.60
C ASP A 74 9.53 10.30 -0.35
N LEU A 75 9.18 9.59 -1.44
CA LEU A 75 8.55 8.28 -1.39
C LEU A 75 8.91 7.46 -2.62
N GLY A 76 8.99 6.15 -2.45
CA GLY A 76 9.01 5.17 -3.52
C GLY A 76 7.84 4.20 -3.39
N ILE A 77 7.23 3.82 -4.50
CA ILE A 77 6.17 2.81 -4.58
C ILE A 77 6.65 1.71 -5.51
N ILE A 78 6.59 0.48 -5.06
CA ILE A 78 6.86 -0.70 -5.90
C ILE A 78 5.60 -1.53 -6.01
N PHE A 79 5.29 -1.97 -7.22
CA PHE A 79 4.17 -2.85 -7.52
C PHE A 79 4.62 -4.26 -7.87
N ASP A 80 3.70 -5.21 -7.76
CA ASP A 80 3.85 -6.50 -8.39
C ASP A 80 3.37 -6.50 -9.85
N THR A 81 3.36 -7.67 -10.48
CA THR A 81 3.16 -7.83 -11.92
C THR A 81 1.84 -7.24 -12.42
N ASP A 82 0.74 -7.46 -11.69
CA ASP A 82 -0.63 -7.10 -12.07
C ASP A 82 -1.25 -6.01 -11.18
N VAL A 83 -0.42 -5.44 -10.27
CA VAL A 83 -0.76 -4.27 -9.44
C VAL A 83 -1.79 -4.58 -8.34
N ASP A 84 -1.89 -5.82 -7.91
CA ASP A 84 -2.74 -6.18 -6.77
C ASP A 84 -1.99 -6.10 -5.41
N ARG A 85 -0.65 -5.95 -5.45
CA ARG A 85 0.20 -5.73 -4.29
C ARG A 85 1.11 -4.52 -4.47
N ALA A 86 1.33 -3.80 -3.38
CA ALA A 86 2.25 -2.68 -3.34
C ALA A 86 3.08 -2.68 -2.05
N ALA A 87 4.28 -2.11 -2.13
CA ALA A 87 5.04 -1.73 -0.96
C ALA A 87 5.56 -0.29 -1.12
N ILE A 88 5.85 0.34 0.01
CA ILE A 88 6.24 1.74 0.07
C ILE A 88 7.63 1.86 0.72
N VAL A 89 8.46 2.72 0.16
CA VAL A 89 9.79 3.06 0.66
C VAL A 89 9.80 4.54 1.03
N GLY A 90 10.21 4.83 2.25
CA GLY A 90 10.33 6.22 2.73
C GLY A 90 11.59 6.92 2.19
N LYS A 91 11.65 8.24 2.33
CA LYS A 91 12.76 9.09 1.88
C LYS A 91 14.14 8.70 2.39
N ASN A 92 14.20 7.91 3.44
CA ASN A 92 15.44 7.35 4.00
C ASN A 92 15.91 6.06 3.30
N GLY A 93 15.26 5.67 2.20
CA GLY A 93 15.55 4.46 1.46
C GLY A 93 15.17 3.17 2.19
N LYS A 94 14.32 3.24 3.22
CA LYS A 94 13.89 2.06 3.98
C LYS A 94 12.43 1.72 3.67
N PRO A 95 12.12 0.44 3.48
CA PRO A 95 10.74 -0.02 3.36
C PRO A 95 9.93 0.38 4.59
N ILE A 96 8.72 0.85 4.36
CA ILE A 96 7.77 1.13 5.44
C ILE A 96 7.27 -0.20 5.99
N ASN A 97 7.27 -0.32 7.31
CA ASN A 97 6.76 -1.51 7.98
C ASN A 97 5.28 -1.74 7.63
N LYS A 98 4.94 -2.96 7.26
CA LYS A 98 3.58 -3.31 6.80
C LYS A 98 2.51 -3.04 7.86
N ASN A 99 2.79 -3.30 9.14
CA ASN A 99 1.86 -2.93 10.22
C ASN A 99 1.69 -1.41 10.37
N ALA A 100 2.76 -0.63 10.14
CA ALA A 100 2.68 0.83 10.16
C ALA A 100 1.83 1.36 8.99
N LEU A 101 1.95 0.77 7.81
CA LEU A 101 1.10 1.12 6.67
C LEU A 101 -0.38 0.81 6.96
N ILE A 102 -0.67 -0.38 7.50
CA ILE A 102 -2.03 -0.76 7.92
C ILE A 102 -2.55 0.22 8.98
N ALA A 103 -1.72 0.62 9.94
CA ALA A 103 -2.11 1.58 10.97
C ALA A 103 -2.51 2.95 10.37
N VAL A 104 -1.73 3.47 9.40
CA VAL A 104 -2.06 4.73 8.71
C VAL A 104 -3.37 4.62 7.95
N ILE A 105 -3.55 3.56 7.15
CA ILE A 105 -4.80 3.35 6.40
C ILE A 105 -5.98 3.20 7.37
N SER A 106 -5.82 2.43 8.45
CA SER A 106 -6.85 2.25 9.48
C SER A 106 -7.23 3.58 10.14
N SER A 107 -6.26 4.48 10.39
CA SER A 107 -6.56 5.79 11.00
C SER A 107 -7.41 6.66 10.08
N ILE A 108 -7.14 6.65 8.76
CA ILE A 108 -7.93 7.37 7.77
C ILE A 108 -9.36 6.82 7.70
N VAL A 109 -9.49 5.49 7.63
CA VAL A 109 -10.80 4.83 7.58
C VAL A 109 -11.61 5.08 8.86
N LEU A 110 -10.97 5.07 10.03
CA LEU A 110 -11.64 5.32 11.32
C LEU A 110 -12.02 6.79 11.52
N GLU A 111 -11.34 7.72 10.88
CA GLU A 111 -11.75 9.14 10.87
C GLU A 111 -13.08 9.33 10.10
N GLU A 112 -13.24 8.62 8.97
CA GLU A 112 -14.45 8.70 8.14
C GLU A 112 -15.58 7.79 8.66
N HIS A 113 -15.22 6.62 9.24
CA HIS A 113 -16.13 5.58 9.71
C HIS A 113 -15.79 5.16 11.16
N PRO A 114 -16.13 6.00 12.15
CA PRO A 114 -15.83 5.70 13.55
C PRO A 114 -16.42 4.37 14.02
N LYS A 115 -15.65 3.63 14.83
CA LYS A 115 -16.03 2.32 15.41
C LYS A 115 -16.15 1.17 14.43
N THR A 116 -15.84 1.36 13.14
CA THR A 116 -15.85 0.29 12.15
C THR A 116 -14.87 -0.83 12.52
N ALA A 117 -15.15 -2.05 12.08
CA ALA A 117 -14.18 -3.13 12.13
C ALA A 117 -13.10 -2.94 11.07
N ILE A 118 -11.88 -3.30 11.44
CA ILE A 118 -10.73 -3.42 10.54
C ILE A 118 -10.31 -4.88 10.55
N VAL A 119 -10.55 -5.58 9.45
CA VAL A 119 -10.18 -6.99 9.31
C VAL A 119 -8.76 -7.09 8.78
N THR A 120 -7.93 -7.85 9.47
CA THR A 120 -6.54 -8.08 9.05
C THR A 120 -6.19 -9.57 9.08
N ASP A 121 -5.05 -9.92 8.47
CA ASP A 121 -4.53 -11.29 8.59
C ASP A 121 -3.98 -11.59 10.00
N SER A 122 -3.77 -12.88 10.26
CA SER A 122 -3.41 -13.41 11.57
C SER A 122 -2.01 -13.04 12.07
N ILE A 123 -1.12 -12.55 11.19
CA ILE A 123 0.27 -12.24 11.54
C ILE A 123 0.51 -10.76 11.87
N THR A 124 -0.54 -9.95 11.90
CA THR A 124 -0.44 -8.55 12.32
C THR A 124 -0.09 -8.44 13.81
N SER A 125 0.62 -7.37 14.15
CA SER A 125 1.19 -7.19 15.50
C SER A 125 0.15 -6.82 16.55
N GLU A 126 0.46 -7.09 17.82
CA GLU A 126 -0.33 -6.59 18.97
C GLU A 126 -0.32 -5.06 19.05
N GLY A 127 0.80 -4.43 18.64
CA GLY A 127 0.90 -2.97 18.56
C GLY A 127 -0.14 -2.38 17.59
N LEU A 128 -0.38 -3.02 16.45
CA LEU A 128 -1.43 -2.62 15.51
C LEU A 128 -2.82 -2.77 16.14
N ALA A 129 -3.08 -3.89 16.82
CA ALA A 129 -4.36 -4.13 17.49
C ALA A 129 -4.64 -3.04 18.55
N LYS A 130 -3.64 -2.75 19.38
CA LYS A 130 -3.73 -1.69 20.37
C LYS A 130 -4.02 -0.33 19.74
N PHE A 131 -3.28 0.02 18.69
CA PHE A 131 -3.45 1.29 17.96
C PHE A 131 -4.87 1.46 17.40
N ILE A 132 -5.40 0.44 16.71
CA ILE A 132 -6.77 0.47 16.16
C ILE A 132 -7.80 0.64 17.29
N ASN A 133 -7.63 -0.07 18.40
CA ASN A 133 -8.54 0.01 19.55
C ASN A 133 -8.47 1.38 20.24
N GLU A 134 -7.29 2.00 20.35
CA GLU A 134 -7.12 3.36 20.91
C GLU A 134 -7.83 4.41 20.03
N LEU A 135 -7.93 4.20 18.71
CA LEU A 135 -8.75 5.00 17.81
C LEU A 135 -10.24 4.64 17.83
N GLN A 136 -10.67 3.81 18.80
CA GLN A 136 -12.04 3.33 18.95
C GLN A 136 -12.53 2.45 17.78
N GLY A 137 -11.63 1.97 16.91
CA GLY A 137 -11.93 0.95 15.92
C GLY A 137 -11.97 -0.44 16.57
N ARG A 138 -12.50 -1.40 15.84
CA ARG A 138 -12.51 -2.80 16.27
C ARG A 138 -11.58 -3.63 15.41
N HIS A 139 -10.43 -4.03 15.97
CA HIS A 139 -9.49 -4.90 15.26
C HIS A 139 -9.97 -6.34 15.23
N HIS A 140 -10.11 -6.92 14.03
CA HIS A 140 -10.54 -8.29 13.81
C HIS A 140 -9.48 -9.06 13.01
N ARG A 141 -8.70 -9.91 13.69
CA ARG A 141 -7.76 -10.81 13.02
C ARG A 141 -8.45 -12.04 12.49
N PHE A 142 -8.13 -12.41 11.26
CA PHE A 142 -8.67 -13.59 10.62
C PHE A 142 -7.58 -14.43 9.95
N LYS A 143 -7.95 -15.55 9.35
CA LYS A 143 -7.04 -16.43 8.64
C LYS A 143 -6.29 -15.68 7.55
N ARG A 144 -4.98 -15.92 7.46
CA ARG A 144 -4.16 -15.38 6.36
C ARG A 144 -4.69 -15.85 5.00
N GLY A 145 -4.57 -14.99 4.00
CA GLY A 145 -5.04 -15.16 2.64
C GLY A 145 -6.09 -14.11 2.28
N TYR A 146 -5.84 -13.33 1.22
CA TYR A 146 -6.67 -12.18 0.86
C TYR A 146 -8.16 -12.53 0.75
N LYS A 147 -8.49 -13.70 0.16
CA LYS A 147 -9.88 -14.19 0.10
C LYS A 147 -10.50 -14.39 1.48
N ASN A 148 -9.72 -14.90 2.44
CA ASN A 148 -10.22 -15.11 3.80
C ASN A 148 -10.54 -13.76 4.46
N VAL A 149 -9.61 -12.81 4.37
CA VAL A 149 -9.73 -11.48 5.00
C VAL A 149 -10.88 -10.68 4.38
N ILE A 150 -10.99 -10.68 3.05
CA ILE A 150 -12.07 -9.98 2.35
C ILE A 150 -13.43 -10.64 2.62
N ASN A 151 -13.51 -11.97 2.53
CA ASN A 151 -14.77 -12.68 2.80
C ASN A 151 -15.24 -12.50 4.24
N GLU A 152 -14.32 -12.40 5.19
CA GLU A 152 -14.67 -12.12 6.59
C GLU A 152 -15.25 -10.71 6.76
N ALA A 153 -14.69 -9.71 6.08
CA ALA A 153 -15.27 -8.36 6.09
C ALA A 153 -16.67 -8.35 5.47
N ILE A 154 -16.88 -9.08 4.37
CA ILE A 154 -18.20 -9.24 3.76
C ILE A 154 -19.18 -9.92 4.72
N ARG A 155 -18.74 -10.98 5.42
CA ARG A 155 -19.56 -11.69 6.42
C ARG A 155 -19.99 -10.76 7.55
N LEU A 156 -19.04 -10.02 8.15
CA LEU A 156 -19.33 -9.03 9.19
C LEU A 156 -20.37 -8.01 8.73
N ASN A 157 -20.18 -7.44 7.54
CA ASN A 157 -21.15 -6.50 6.96
C ASN A 157 -22.53 -7.11 6.76
N SER A 158 -22.63 -8.40 6.36
CA SER A 158 -23.91 -9.09 6.18
C SER A 158 -24.64 -9.37 7.49
N GLU A 159 -23.90 -9.44 8.60
CA GLU A 159 -24.44 -9.64 9.96
C GLU A 159 -24.74 -8.31 10.68
N GLY A 160 -24.58 -7.18 9.98
CA GLY A 160 -24.84 -5.85 10.53
C GLY A 160 -23.68 -5.24 11.33
N GLU A 161 -22.51 -5.85 11.27
CA GLU A 161 -21.28 -5.29 11.84
C GLU A 161 -20.54 -4.51 10.78
N GLU A 162 -20.45 -3.19 10.91
CA GLU A 162 -19.74 -2.37 9.93
C GLU A 162 -18.26 -2.71 9.86
N CYS A 163 -17.79 -3.05 8.64
CA CYS A 163 -16.39 -3.26 8.32
C CYS A 163 -16.05 -2.54 7.01
N HIS A 164 -15.27 -1.48 7.11
CA HIS A 164 -14.91 -0.64 5.97
C HIS A 164 -13.52 -0.92 5.41
N LEU A 165 -12.69 -1.71 6.11
CA LEU A 165 -11.36 -2.09 5.64
C LEU A 165 -11.06 -3.56 5.93
N ALA A 166 -10.68 -4.27 4.87
CA ALA A 166 -10.03 -5.57 4.94
C ALA A 166 -8.63 -5.43 4.35
N ILE A 167 -7.56 -5.76 5.09
CA ILE A 167 -6.19 -5.55 4.63
C ILE A 167 -5.23 -6.61 5.18
N GLU A 168 -4.34 -7.09 4.31
CA GLU A 168 -3.29 -8.03 4.67
C GLU A 168 -1.90 -7.40 4.70
N THR A 169 -1.00 -8.04 5.44
CA THR A 169 0.43 -7.73 5.43
C THR A 169 1.10 -8.01 4.08
N SER A 170 0.47 -8.76 3.18
CA SER A 170 0.93 -8.97 1.79
C SER A 170 0.75 -7.75 0.88
N GLY A 171 -0.10 -6.80 1.28
CA GLY A 171 -0.43 -5.60 0.49
C GLY A 171 -1.81 -5.63 -0.17
N HIS A 172 -2.51 -6.78 -0.15
CA HIS A 172 -3.90 -6.83 -0.62
C HIS A 172 -4.81 -6.07 0.33
N ALA A 173 -5.68 -5.23 -0.22
CA ALA A 173 -6.67 -4.50 0.56
C ALA A 173 -8.00 -4.38 -0.21
N ALA A 174 -9.09 -4.26 0.55
CA ALA A 174 -10.41 -3.95 0.03
C ALA A 174 -11.10 -2.95 0.95
N LEU A 175 -11.73 -1.95 0.36
CA LEU A 175 -12.60 -0.97 1.01
C LEU A 175 -14.06 -1.30 0.68
N LYS A 176 -14.97 -0.97 1.61
CA LYS A 176 -16.42 -1.09 1.40
C LYS A 176 -16.91 0.09 0.59
#